data_9471341e3f73e2dcb5dcb3198f0f0b68
#
_entry.id   9471341e3f73e2dcb5dcb3198f0f0b68
#
_cell.length_a   1.000
_cell.length_b   1.000
_cell.length_c   1.000
_cell.angle_alpha   90.00
_cell.angle_beta   90.00
_cell.angle_gamma   90.00
#
_symmetry.space_group_name_H-M   'P 1'
#
loop_
_entity.id
_entity.type
_entity.pdbx_description
1 polymer ?
#
loop_
_entity_poly.entity_id
_entity_poly.type
_entity_poly.pdbx_seq_one_letter_code
_entity_poly.pdbx_strand_id
1 'polypeptide(L)'
;MIYLQLEQNPVPASRPRVTQWGVYYGKNYTKYRKGSRMTVDAAVAQAQAGGFLPLDSTLMMAQLFEVARPKTTKLEYPNPDLDNFIKALWDALQKHGVILEDKKVIASIELKRWTTTQPQTLVLLQTVTSQDMKHALSAPPQTLLQDMMMGMATALAVDTTK
;
A
#
# COMPACT_ATOMS: atom_id res chain seq x y z
N MET A 1 12.72 0.34 -8.49
CA MET A 1 12.01 0.01 -7.24
C MET A 1 11.81 1.29 -6.45
N ILE A 2 10.62 1.54 -5.93
CA ILE A 2 10.25 2.73 -5.15
C ILE A 2 9.73 2.27 -3.81
N TYR A 3 10.23 2.87 -2.74
CA TYR A 3 9.76 2.66 -1.38
C TYR A 3 8.98 3.90 -0.92
N LEU A 4 7.79 3.70 -0.38
CA LEU A 4 6.98 4.75 0.21
C LEU A 4 6.64 4.37 1.66
N GLN A 5 6.80 5.31 2.57
CA GLN A 5 6.38 5.20 3.96
C GLN A 5 5.29 6.22 4.23
N LEU A 6 4.10 5.74 4.57
CA LEU A 6 2.96 6.59 4.89
C LEU A 6 2.75 6.58 6.40
N GLU A 7 3.25 7.59 7.08
CA GLU A 7 3.20 7.74 8.54
C GLU A 7 1.80 8.14 9.03
N GLN A 8 0.85 7.27 8.77
CA GLN A 8 -0.54 7.44 9.14
C GLN A 8 -1.15 6.09 9.51
N ASN A 9 -1.99 6.07 10.57
CA ASN A 9 -2.69 4.84 10.93
C ASN A 9 -3.54 4.35 9.75
N PRO A 10 -3.30 3.15 9.23
CA PRO A 10 -4.08 2.59 8.14
C PRO A 10 -5.56 2.48 8.54
N VAL A 11 -6.44 2.86 7.64
CA VAL A 11 -7.89 2.77 7.82
C VAL A 11 -8.49 2.02 6.64
N PRO A 12 -9.28 0.98 6.88
CA PRO A 12 -9.90 0.22 5.80
C PRO A 12 -10.90 1.07 5.03
N ALA A 13 -11.02 0.83 3.74
CA ALA A 13 -12.06 1.44 2.93
C ALA A 13 -13.44 1.11 3.51
N SER A 14 -14.30 2.09 3.63
CA SER A 14 -15.68 1.89 4.02
C SER A 14 -16.59 1.89 2.81
N ARG A 15 -17.60 1.04 2.83
CA ARG A 15 -18.64 1.09 1.80
C ARG A 15 -19.33 2.46 1.82
N PRO A 16 -19.61 3.05 0.66
CA PRO A 16 -20.38 4.27 0.59
C PRO A 16 -21.79 4.03 1.12
N ARG A 17 -22.32 4.96 1.88
CA ARG A 17 -23.72 4.98 2.32
C ARG A 17 -24.50 5.92 1.42
N VAL A 18 -25.55 5.39 0.81
CA VAL A 18 -26.43 6.17 -0.06
C VAL A 18 -27.64 6.63 0.76
N THR A 19 -27.92 7.91 0.70
CA THR A 19 -29.14 8.52 1.29
C THR A 19 -29.83 9.38 0.25
N GLN A 20 -31.04 9.81 0.54
CA GLN A 20 -31.74 10.79 -0.31
C GLN A 20 -30.96 12.11 -0.52
N TRP A 21 -29.99 12.40 0.35
CA TRP A 21 -29.17 13.62 0.31
C TRP A 21 -27.80 13.41 -0.36
N GLY A 22 -27.51 12.20 -0.83
CA GLY A 22 -26.27 11.88 -1.51
C GLY A 22 -25.53 10.68 -0.94
N VAL A 23 -24.30 10.53 -1.41
CA VAL A 23 -23.39 9.43 -1.04
C VAL A 23 -22.33 9.94 -0.06
N TYR A 24 -22.17 9.25 1.06
CA TYR A 24 -21.15 9.59 2.04
C TYR A 24 -20.40 8.36 2.56
N TYR A 25 -19.18 8.57 3.03
CA TYR A 25 -18.34 7.54 3.63
C TYR A 25 -18.26 7.68 5.15
N GLY A 26 -17.92 6.61 5.86
CA GLY A 26 -17.72 6.66 7.31
C GLY A 26 -16.70 7.72 7.73
N LYS A 27 -16.91 8.35 8.89
CA LYS A 27 -16.08 9.48 9.39
C LYS A 27 -14.58 9.16 9.41
N ASN A 28 -14.19 7.96 9.87
CA ASN A 28 -12.78 7.55 9.95
C ASN A 28 -12.14 7.45 8.56
N TYR A 29 -12.83 6.84 7.61
CA TYR A 29 -12.32 6.73 6.24
C TYR A 29 -12.25 8.11 5.55
N THR A 30 -13.23 8.97 5.78
CA THR A 30 -13.20 10.36 5.28
C THR A 30 -12.01 11.14 5.86
N LYS A 31 -11.74 10.98 7.16
CA LYS A 31 -10.58 11.59 7.82
C LYS A 31 -9.27 11.04 7.25
N TYR A 32 -9.18 9.72 7.07
CA TYR A 32 -8.03 9.06 6.45
C TYR A 32 -7.75 9.61 5.05
N ARG A 33 -8.77 9.64 4.19
CA ARG A 33 -8.65 10.18 2.81
C ARG A 33 -8.18 11.64 2.75
N LYS A 34 -8.53 12.44 3.75
CA LYS A 34 -8.06 13.84 3.87
C LYS A 34 -6.62 13.89 4.38
N GLY A 35 -6.32 13.11 5.41
CA GLY A 35 -4.99 13.07 6.04
C GLY A 35 -3.94 12.37 5.16
N SER A 36 -4.30 11.34 4.40
CA SER A 36 -3.40 10.64 3.49
C SER A 36 -2.81 11.56 2.42
N ARG A 37 -3.47 12.66 2.12
CA ARG A 37 -2.94 13.65 1.17
C ARG A 37 -1.55 14.12 1.59
N MET A 38 -1.36 14.57 2.81
CA MET A 38 -0.07 15.11 3.25
C MET A 38 1.03 14.05 3.25
N THR A 39 0.73 12.85 3.74
CA THR A 39 1.71 11.75 3.80
C THR A 39 2.05 11.19 2.43
N VAL A 40 1.05 11.04 1.55
CA VAL A 40 1.28 10.60 0.17
C VAL A 40 1.98 11.68 -0.63
N ASP A 41 1.57 12.94 -0.53
CA ASP A 41 2.22 14.05 -1.26
C ASP A 41 3.70 14.19 -0.86
N ALA A 42 4.06 13.99 0.41
CA ALA A 42 5.46 14.01 0.85
C ALA A 42 6.26 12.83 0.26
N ALA A 43 5.70 11.61 0.30
CA ALA A 43 6.32 10.43 -0.29
C ALA A 43 6.45 10.56 -1.83
N VAL A 44 5.44 11.15 -2.48
CA VAL A 44 5.45 11.44 -3.92
C VAL A 44 6.53 12.45 -4.28
N ALA A 45 6.65 13.54 -3.53
CA ALA A 45 7.68 14.55 -3.78
C ALA A 45 9.10 13.95 -3.69
N GLN A 46 9.33 13.08 -2.71
CA GLN A 46 10.59 12.37 -2.57
C GLN A 46 10.87 11.45 -3.76
N ALA A 47 9.88 10.69 -4.21
CA ALA A 47 10.01 9.78 -5.35
C ALA A 47 10.14 10.54 -6.68
N GLN A 48 9.46 11.68 -6.84
CA GLN A 48 9.59 12.56 -8.02
C GLN A 48 10.98 13.17 -8.12
N ALA A 49 11.56 13.59 -6.99
CA ALA A 49 12.94 14.08 -6.95
C ALA A 49 13.94 13.03 -7.44
N GLY A 50 13.64 11.74 -7.26
CA GLY A 50 14.39 10.62 -7.82
C GLY A 50 14.08 10.26 -9.28
N GLY A 51 13.14 10.96 -9.93
CA GLY A 51 12.75 10.70 -11.32
C GLY A 51 11.87 9.46 -11.53
N PHE A 52 11.20 8.97 -10.48
CA PHE A 52 10.48 7.69 -10.51
C PHE A 52 8.98 7.79 -10.81
N LEU A 53 8.37 8.97 -10.81
CA LEU A 53 6.91 9.12 -10.92
C LEU A 53 6.48 10.09 -12.05
N PRO A 54 5.27 9.95 -12.57
CA PRO A 54 4.25 8.93 -12.28
C PRO A 54 4.56 7.56 -12.89
N LEU A 55 4.06 6.48 -12.27
CA LEU A 55 4.22 5.12 -12.75
C LEU A 55 3.08 4.75 -13.72
N ASP A 56 3.38 4.77 -14.99
CA ASP A 56 2.47 4.33 -16.08
C ASP A 56 2.83 2.94 -16.63
N SER A 57 3.55 2.17 -15.89
CA SER A 57 4.00 0.83 -16.27
C SER A 57 3.18 -0.24 -15.56
N THR A 58 3.32 -1.48 -15.99
CA THR A 58 2.90 -2.66 -15.23
C THR A 58 3.69 -2.73 -13.93
N LEU A 59 3.03 -3.03 -12.82
CA LEU A 59 3.58 -2.94 -11.47
C LEU A 59 3.45 -4.25 -10.71
N MET A 60 4.44 -4.52 -9.87
CA MET A 60 4.34 -5.41 -8.71
C MET A 60 4.36 -4.54 -7.45
N MET A 61 3.59 -4.93 -6.44
CA MET A 61 3.44 -4.16 -5.21
C MET A 61 3.57 -5.05 -3.98
N ALA A 62 4.28 -4.58 -2.96
CA ALA A 62 4.28 -5.20 -1.66
C ALA A 62 3.86 -4.17 -0.61
N GLN A 63 3.00 -4.58 0.34
CA GLN A 63 2.35 -3.66 1.27
C GLN A 63 2.30 -4.24 2.68
N LEU A 64 2.74 -3.45 3.67
CA LEU A 64 2.61 -3.79 5.08
C LEU A 64 1.78 -2.71 5.79
N PHE A 65 0.67 -3.11 6.37
CA PHE A 65 -0.20 -2.26 7.18
C PHE A 65 0.09 -2.47 8.68
N GLU A 66 0.74 -1.51 9.29
CA GLU A 66 0.99 -1.47 10.74
C GLU A 66 -0.10 -0.63 11.41
N VAL A 67 -1.08 -1.31 11.97
CA VAL A 67 -2.29 -0.69 12.54
C VAL A 67 -2.12 -0.48 14.03
N ALA A 68 -2.47 0.71 14.53
CA ALA A 68 -2.44 1.00 15.96
C ALA A 68 -3.33 0.02 16.74
N ARG A 69 -2.75 -0.67 17.72
CA ARG A 69 -3.49 -1.64 18.54
C ARG A 69 -4.40 -0.92 19.56
N PRO A 70 -5.73 -1.11 19.49
CA PRO A 70 -6.62 -0.58 20.54
C PRO A 70 -6.33 -1.23 21.89
N LYS A 71 -6.35 -0.44 22.96
CA LYS A 71 -6.06 -0.92 24.33
C LYS A 71 -6.98 -2.04 24.80
N THR A 72 -8.20 -2.09 24.27
CA THR A 72 -9.25 -3.05 24.71
C THR A 72 -9.36 -4.29 23.83
N THR A 73 -8.62 -4.36 22.72
CA THR A 73 -8.73 -5.50 21.81
C THR A 73 -8.03 -6.74 22.38
N LYS A 74 -8.71 -7.89 22.25
CA LYS A 74 -8.14 -9.20 22.54
C LYS A 74 -7.68 -9.94 21.27
N LEU A 75 -7.91 -9.33 20.09
CA LEU A 75 -7.54 -9.93 18.82
C LEU A 75 -6.02 -9.88 18.61
N GLU A 76 -5.47 -10.92 18.03
CA GLU A 76 -4.05 -11.01 17.69
C GLU A 76 -3.69 -10.25 16.41
N TYR A 77 -4.69 -9.95 15.58
CA TYR A 77 -4.56 -9.25 14.30
C TYR A 77 -5.63 -8.16 14.14
N PRO A 78 -5.40 -7.16 13.26
CA PRO A 78 -6.41 -6.15 12.94
C PRO A 78 -7.67 -6.78 12.35
N ASN A 79 -8.84 -6.48 12.96
CA ASN A 79 -10.12 -7.08 12.58
C ASN A 79 -10.59 -6.80 11.13
N PRO A 80 -10.46 -5.56 10.58
CA PRO A 80 -10.93 -5.29 9.23
C PRO A 80 -10.25 -6.17 8.18
N ASP A 81 -11.00 -6.54 7.14
CA ASP A 81 -10.49 -7.38 6.06
C ASP A 81 -9.32 -6.72 5.34
N LEU A 82 -8.36 -7.53 4.90
CA LEU A 82 -7.12 -7.05 4.29
C LEU A 82 -7.38 -6.31 2.98
N ASP A 83 -8.31 -6.79 2.16
CA ASP A 83 -8.74 -6.18 0.90
C ASP A 83 -9.26 -4.74 1.07
N ASN A 84 -9.92 -4.45 2.19
CA ASN A 84 -10.37 -3.09 2.50
C ASN A 84 -9.21 -2.13 2.80
N PHE A 85 -8.11 -2.61 3.38
CA PHE A 85 -6.89 -1.80 3.55
C PHE A 85 -6.20 -1.55 2.20
N ILE A 86 -6.09 -2.61 1.39
CA ILE A 86 -5.53 -2.54 0.03
C ILE A 86 -6.28 -1.52 -0.80
N LYS A 87 -7.61 -1.62 -0.83
CA LYS A 87 -8.45 -0.68 -1.58
C LYS A 87 -8.26 0.77 -1.12
N ALA A 88 -8.21 1.01 0.19
CA ALA A 88 -8.01 2.36 0.72
C ALA A 88 -6.66 2.95 0.30
N LEU A 89 -5.61 2.14 0.31
CA LEU A 89 -4.27 2.53 -0.12
C LEU A 89 -4.23 2.80 -1.63
N TRP A 90 -4.71 1.88 -2.44
CA TRP A 90 -4.66 2.02 -3.91
C TRP A 90 -5.48 3.22 -4.39
N ASP A 91 -6.67 3.44 -3.82
CA ASP A 91 -7.47 4.65 -4.05
C ASP A 91 -6.68 5.95 -3.71
N ALA A 92 -5.86 5.91 -2.64
CA ALA A 92 -5.01 7.04 -2.27
C ALA A 92 -3.84 7.22 -3.25
N LEU A 93 -3.11 6.16 -3.56
CA LEU A 93 -1.97 6.21 -4.49
C LEU A 93 -2.39 6.67 -5.89
N GLN A 94 -3.54 6.19 -6.38
CA GLN A 94 -4.09 6.59 -7.67
C GLN A 94 -4.53 8.06 -7.65
N LYS A 95 -5.23 8.47 -6.60
CA LYS A 95 -5.70 9.86 -6.46
C LYS A 95 -4.56 10.87 -6.42
N HIS A 96 -3.43 10.50 -5.86
CA HIS A 96 -2.24 11.36 -5.74
C HIS A 96 -1.22 11.16 -6.88
N GLY A 97 -1.59 10.40 -7.92
CA GLY A 97 -0.78 10.24 -9.12
C GLY A 97 0.50 9.41 -8.94
N VAL A 98 0.55 8.56 -7.89
CA VAL A 98 1.67 7.60 -7.72
C VAL A 98 1.54 6.50 -8.76
N ILE A 99 0.36 5.92 -8.90
CA ILE A 99 -0.01 4.98 -9.95
C ILE A 99 -1.13 5.59 -10.79
N LEU A 100 -1.12 5.39 -12.08
CA LEU A 100 -2.17 5.94 -12.95
C LEU A 100 -3.43 5.08 -12.91
N GLU A 101 -3.28 3.76 -12.87
CA GLU A 101 -4.39 2.82 -12.90
C GLU A 101 -4.06 1.57 -12.05
N ASP A 102 -4.96 1.21 -11.14
CA ASP A 102 -4.83 0.02 -10.29
C ASP A 102 -4.82 -1.29 -11.08
N LYS A 103 -5.49 -1.34 -12.24
CA LYS A 103 -5.46 -2.51 -13.13
C LYS A 103 -4.07 -2.85 -13.69
N LYS A 104 -3.10 -1.93 -13.55
CA LYS A 104 -1.70 -2.18 -13.93
C LYS A 104 -0.90 -2.90 -12.85
N VAL A 105 -1.44 -3.06 -11.66
CA VAL A 105 -0.86 -3.89 -10.60
C VAL A 105 -1.20 -5.35 -10.90
N ILE A 106 -0.21 -6.11 -11.36
CA ILE A 106 -0.38 -7.50 -11.81
C ILE A 106 -0.06 -8.54 -10.74
N ALA A 107 0.67 -8.14 -9.71
CA ALA A 107 0.97 -8.98 -8.56
C ALA A 107 1.14 -8.12 -7.32
N SER A 108 0.66 -8.63 -6.19
CA SER A 108 0.82 -7.95 -4.92
C SER A 108 0.99 -8.93 -3.76
N ILE A 109 1.74 -8.50 -2.74
CA ILE A 109 1.88 -9.19 -1.46
C ILE A 109 1.45 -8.22 -0.36
N GLU A 110 0.53 -8.66 0.48
CA GLU A 110 -0.04 -7.85 1.53
C GLU A 110 0.06 -8.50 2.90
N LEU A 111 0.43 -7.68 3.86
CA LEU A 111 0.46 -8.06 5.27
C LEU A 111 -0.22 -6.98 6.11
N LYS A 112 -0.91 -7.40 7.15
CA LYS A 112 -1.41 -6.50 8.20
C LYS A 112 -0.99 -7.00 9.56
N ARG A 113 -0.58 -6.10 10.46
CA ARG A 113 -0.26 -6.44 11.84
C ARG A 113 -0.61 -5.30 12.79
N TRP A 114 -0.73 -5.63 14.06
CA TRP A 114 -0.76 -4.62 15.11
C TRP A 114 0.63 -4.01 15.30
N THR A 115 0.67 -2.71 15.58
CA THR A 115 1.87 -2.06 16.08
C THR A 115 1.60 -1.40 17.43
N THR A 116 2.63 -1.35 18.27
CA THR A 116 2.66 -0.59 19.54
C THR A 116 3.49 0.69 19.41
N THR A 117 4.13 0.87 18.27
CA THR A 117 4.91 2.06 17.90
C THR A 117 4.10 2.98 16.99
N GLN A 118 4.75 3.69 16.10
CA GLN A 118 4.11 4.56 15.11
C GLN A 118 3.34 3.74 14.08
N PRO A 119 2.01 3.91 13.95
CA PRO A 119 1.26 3.24 12.91
C PRO A 119 1.60 3.83 11.54
N GLN A 120 1.72 2.94 10.55
CA GLN A 120 2.15 3.33 9.21
C GLN A 120 1.73 2.32 8.14
N THR A 121 1.85 2.71 6.88
CA THR A 121 1.80 1.80 5.74
C THR A 121 3.11 1.87 4.98
N LEU A 122 3.78 0.73 4.82
CA LEU A 122 4.97 0.60 4.00
C LEU A 122 4.57 0.02 2.64
N VAL A 123 5.04 0.65 1.57
CA VAL A 123 4.72 0.26 0.20
C VAL A 123 5.99 0.15 -0.62
N LEU A 124 6.17 -0.98 -1.25
CA LEU A 124 7.22 -1.21 -2.23
C LEU A 124 6.58 -1.34 -3.61
N LEU A 125 7.02 -0.54 -4.55
CA LEU A 125 6.55 -0.54 -5.93
C LEU A 125 7.71 -0.90 -6.86
N GLN A 126 7.49 -1.85 -7.75
CA GLN A 126 8.44 -2.25 -8.77
C GLN A 126 7.77 -2.24 -10.14
N THR A 127 8.37 -1.55 -11.09
CA THR A 127 7.97 -1.64 -12.50
C THR A 127 8.39 -2.98 -13.08
N VAL A 128 7.52 -3.56 -13.88
CA VAL A 128 7.75 -4.85 -14.52
C VAL A 128 7.89 -4.62 -16.01
N THR A 129 9.00 -5.05 -16.59
CA THR A 129 9.24 -4.99 -18.04
C THR A 129 8.56 -6.16 -18.75
N SER A 130 8.42 -6.05 -20.06
CA SER A 130 7.91 -7.17 -20.88
C SER A 130 8.79 -8.42 -20.78
N GLN A 131 10.08 -8.25 -20.50
CA GLN A 131 11.01 -9.35 -20.30
C GLN A 131 10.80 -10.02 -18.93
N ASP A 132 10.60 -9.22 -17.86
CA ASP A 132 10.27 -9.73 -16.53
C ASP A 132 8.95 -10.51 -16.57
N MET A 133 7.95 -9.99 -17.30
CA MET A 133 6.67 -10.67 -17.50
C MET A 133 6.83 -12.04 -18.16
N LYS A 134 7.63 -12.13 -19.21
CA LYS A 134 7.90 -13.41 -19.87
C LYS A 134 8.60 -14.38 -18.93
N HIS A 135 9.57 -13.89 -18.16
CA HIS A 135 10.26 -14.70 -17.15
C HIS A 135 9.31 -15.16 -16.05
N ALA A 136 8.50 -14.28 -15.50
CA ALA A 136 7.52 -14.60 -14.46
C ALA A 136 6.45 -15.61 -14.93
N LEU A 137 6.02 -15.53 -16.19
CA LEU A 137 5.06 -16.49 -16.77
C LEU A 137 5.69 -17.84 -17.06
N SER A 138 7.00 -17.92 -17.27
CA SER A 138 7.74 -19.15 -17.51
C SER A 138 8.34 -19.78 -16.25
N ALA A 139 8.50 -18.98 -15.17
CA ALA A 139 9.04 -19.46 -13.91
C ALA A 139 7.97 -20.19 -13.07
N PRO A 140 8.36 -21.18 -12.26
CA PRO A 140 7.44 -21.76 -11.29
C PRO A 140 6.90 -20.69 -10.34
N PRO A 141 5.60 -20.73 -9.96
CA PRO A 141 4.99 -19.72 -9.06
C PRO A 141 5.75 -19.50 -7.74
N GLN A 142 6.40 -20.55 -7.23
CA GLN A 142 7.21 -20.47 -6.02
C GLN A 142 8.41 -19.53 -6.16
N THR A 143 9.06 -19.50 -7.33
CA THR A 143 10.22 -18.64 -7.60
C THR A 143 9.81 -17.17 -7.56
N LEU A 144 8.70 -16.83 -8.22
CA LEU A 144 8.18 -15.46 -8.23
C LEU A 144 7.84 -14.96 -6.82
N LEU A 145 7.19 -15.79 -6.00
CA LEU A 145 6.87 -15.49 -4.60
C LEU A 145 8.14 -15.30 -3.77
N GLN A 146 9.14 -16.16 -3.94
CA GLN A 146 10.41 -16.03 -3.23
C GLN A 146 11.12 -14.74 -3.57
N ASP A 147 11.22 -14.38 -4.84
CA ASP A 147 11.87 -13.14 -5.29
C ASP A 147 11.15 -11.88 -4.75
N MET A 148 9.81 -11.89 -4.76
CA MET A 148 9.02 -10.81 -4.15
C MET A 148 9.25 -10.72 -2.65
N MET A 149 9.24 -11.83 -1.93
CA MET A 149 9.47 -11.86 -0.48
C MET A 149 10.89 -11.42 -0.11
N MET A 150 11.89 -11.85 -0.87
CA MET A 150 13.28 -11.43 -0.66
C MET A 150 13.46 -9.93 -0.91
N GLY A 151 12.83 -9.38 -1.96
CA GLY A 151 12.81 -7.95 -2.22
C GLY A 151 12.20 -7.15 -1.07
N MET A 152 11.08 -7.62 -0.49
CA MET A 152 10.47 -7.03 0.70
C MET A 152 11.38 -7.09 1.92
N ALA A 153 11.96 -8.24 2.20
CA ALA A 153 12.83 -8.43 3.36
C ALA A 153 14.05 -7.50 3.29
N THR A 154 14.65 -7.37 2.10
CA THR A 154 15.78 -6.46 1.87
C THR A 154 15.38 -4.99 2.07
N ALA A 155 14.23 -4.57 1.54
CA ALA A 155 13.74 -3.20 1.70
C ALA A 155 13.42 -2.86 3.16
N LEU A 156 12.84 -3.79 3.92
CA LEU A 156 12.53 -3.61 5.34
C LEU A 156 13.78 -3.64 6.23
N ALA A 157 14.83 -4.39 5.84
CA ALA A 157 16.08 -4.47 6.60
C ALA A 157 16.91 -3.17 6.50
N VAL A 158 16.82 -2.44 5.40
CA VAL A 158 17.56 -1.17 5.21
C VAL A 158 17.06 -0.08 6.17
N ASP A 159 15.82 -0.13 6.63
CA ASP A 159 15.23 0.89 7.50
C ASP A 159 15.52 0.68 9.00
N THR A 160 16.10 -0.47 9.40
CA THR A 160 16.43 -0.77 10.80
C THR A 160 17.81 -0.27 11.24
N THR A 161 18.55 0.38 10.35
CA THR A 161 19.93 0.84 10.60
C THR A 161 20.10 2.37 10.64
N LYS A 162 18.99 3.11 10.78
CA LYS A 162 19.03 4.58 10.97
C LYS A 162 18.53 4.99 12.34
#